data_a4ceeb32101eb06059991dc40b3e8a76
#
_entry.id   a4ceeb32101eb06059991dc40b3e8a76
#
_cell.length_a   1.000
_cell.length_b   1.000
_cell.length_c   1.000
_cell.angle_alpha   90.00
_cell.angle_beta   90.00
_cell.angle_gamma   90.00
#
_symmetry.space_group_name_H-M   'P 1'
#
loop_
_entity.id
_entity.type
_entity.pdbx_description
1 polymer ?
#
loop_
_entity_poly.entity_id
_entity_poly.type
_entity_poly.pdbx_seq_one_letter_code
_entity_poly.pdbx_strand_id
1 'polypeptide(L)'
;MTRGEIWWIDYGIPYGSEPGYRRPGIILQNDFFNSSNINTTIVIPLSTNLLLANVPGNILINKKDTKLGKDSVLLLSQIGVMDKQRLIEKVSKINKGILEEIENNIAFILGIKLI
;
A
#
# COMPACT_ATOMS: atom_id res chain seq x y z
N MET A 1 -8.42 2.21 -11.54
CA MET A 1 -7.52 1.55 -10.57
C MET A 1 -8.27 0.46 -9.84
N THR A 2 -7.59 -0.64 -9.54
CA THR A 2 -8.18 -1.80 -8.89
C THR A 2 -7.34 -2.29 -7.72
N ARG A 3 -7.96 -3.05 -6.83
CA ARG A 3 -7.34 -3.60 -5.63
C ARG A 3 -6.13 -4.48 -5.98
N GLY A 4 -5.02 -4.28 -5.29
CA GLY A 4 -3.77 -4.99 -5.52
C GLY A 4 -2.81 -4.33 -6.51
N GLU A 5 -3.25 -3.27 -7.18
CA GLU A 5 -2.37 -2.52 -8.07
C GLU A 5 -1.40 -1.65 -7.29
N ILE A 6 -0.17 -1.55 -7.80
CA ILE A 6 0.84 -0.61 -7.32
C ILE A 6 0.81 0.62 -8.22
N TRP A 7 0.70 1.78 -7.58
CA TRP A 7 0.68 3.07 -8.24
C TRP A 7 1.71 4.01 -7.64
N TRP A 8 2.31 4.86 -8.46
CA TRP A 8 2.97 6.05 -7.95
C TRP A 8 1.91 7.02 -7.43
N ILE A 9 2.11 7.51 -6.22
CA ILE A 9 1.13 8.33 -5.49
C ILE A 9 1.80 9.60 -4.98
N ASP A 10 1.12 10.72 -5.12
CA ASP A 10 1.55 11.98 -4.50
C ASP A 10 0.93 12.09 -3.11
N TYR A 11 1.73 11.80 -2.08
CA TYR A 11 1.30 11.88 -0.69
C TYR A 11 1.31 13.31 -0.15
N GLY A 12 1.87 14.28 -0.89
CA GLY A 12 1.99 15.65 -0.43
C GLY A 12 3.08 15.84 0.61
N ILE A 13 3.00 16.94 1.36
CA ILE A 13 3.97 17.27 2.40
C ILE A 13 3.60 16.49 3.68
N PRO A 14 4.53 15.69 4.23
CA PRO A 14 4.21 14.88 5.41
C PRO A 14 4.19 15.72 6.68
N TYR A 15 3.34 15.33 7.62
CA TYR A 15 3.38 15.80 9.00
C TYR A 15 4.05 14.71 9.85
N GLY A 16 5.15 15.05 10.52
CA GLY A 16 5.88 14.11 11.36
C GLY A 16 6.34 12.88 10.58
N SER A 17 5.93 11.70 11.03
CA SER A 17 6.32 10.41 10.45
C SER A 17 5.36 9.89 9.38
N GLU A 18 4.42 10.71 8.93
CA GLU A 18 3.51 10.31 7.84
C GLU A 18 4.29 10.09 6.55
N PRO A 19 3.78 9.20 5.65
CA PRO A 19 4.35 9.11 4.31
C PRO A 19 4.19 10.44 3.58
N GLY A 20 5.19 10.81 2.81
CA GLY A 20 5.17 12.09 2.10
C GLY A 20 5.77 12.01 0.72
N TYR A 21 5.57 13.11 -0.04
CA TYR A 21 6.07 13.30 -1.39
C TYR A 21 5.57 12.22 -2.34
N ARG A 22 6.31 11.91 -3.41
CA ARG A 22 5.95 10.86 -4.36
C ARG A 22 6.58 9.56 -3.95
N ARG A 23 5.76 8.53 -3.80
CA ARG A 23 6.22 7.17 -3.53
C ARG A 23 5.19 6.15 -4.02
N PRO A 24 5.60 4.89 -4.23
CA PRO A 24 4.64 3.86 -4.60
C PRO A 24 3.72 3.52 -3.45
N GLY A 25 2.52 3.07 -3.79
CA GLY A 25 1.57 2.51 -2.83
C GLY A 25 0.74 1.42 -3.49
N ILE A 26 0.18 0.55 -2.67
CA ILE A 26 -0.71 -0.51 -3.12
C ILE A 26 -2.15 -0.10 -2.83
N ILE A 27 -3.02 -0.24 -3.83
CA ILE A 27 -4.46 -0.05 -3.67
C ILE A 27 -5.01 -1.25 -2.90
N LEU A 28 -5.62 -0.99 -1.75
CA LEU A 28 -6.18 -2.05 -0.90
C LEU A 28 -7.69 -2.02 -0.83
N GLN A 29 -8.31 -0.87 -1.05
CA GLN A 29 -9.76 -0.72 -0.98
C GLN A 29 -10.48 -1.69 -1.94
N ASN A 30 -11.61 -2.25 -1.47
CA ASN A 30 -12.45 -3.11 -2.28
C ASN A 30 -12.91 -2.40 -3.55
N ASP A 31 -12.87 -3.12 -4.68
CA ASP A 31 -13.23 -2.56 -5.98
C ASP A 31 -14.69 -2.14 -6.09
N PHE A 32 -15.57 -2.65 -5.24
CA PHE A 32 -16.93 -2.15 -5.13
C PHE A 32 -16.93 -0.63 -4.89
N PHE A 33 -16.05 -0.14 -4.02
CA PHE A 33 -15.90 1.29 -3.75
C PHE A 33 -15.02 1.98 -4.79
N ASN A 34 -13.96 1.31 -5.26
CA ASN A 34 -13.06 1.87 -6.25
C ASN A 34 -13.77 2.23 -7.57
N SER A 35 -14.75 1.41 -7.96
CA SER A 35 -15.54 1.64 -9.18
C SER A 35 -16.72 2.57 -8.98
N SER A 36 -16.99 2.98 -7.76
CA SER A 36 -18.08 3.90 -7.42
C SER A 36 -17.65 5.37 -7.58
N ASN A 37 -18.58 6.28 -7.28
CA ASN A 37 -18.32 7.72 -7.32
C ASN A 37 -17.57 8.24 -6.08
N ILE A 38 -17.17 7.38 -5.16
CA ILE A 38 -16.35 7.77 -4.02
C ILE A 38 -15.01 8.32 -4.52
N ASN A 39 -14.62 9.49 -4.05
CA ASN A 39 -13.41 10.17 -4.50
C ASN A 39 -12.13 9.65 -3.85
N THR A 40 -12.23 8.73 -2.90
CA THR A 40 -11.08 8.24 -2.11
C THR A 40 -10.88 6.76 -2.27
N THR A 41 -9.65 6.33 -2.04
CA THR A 41 -9.30 4.91 -1.94
C THR A 41 -8.37 4.69 -0.75
N ILE A 42 -8.24 3.44 -0.32
CA ILE A 42 -7.36 3.06 0.80
C ILE A 42 -6.10 2.45 0.22
N VAL A 43 -4.94 2.94 0.66
CA VAL A 43 -3.65 2.53 0.13
C VAL A 43 -2.68 2.17 1.26
N ILE A 44 -1.66 1.39 0.90
CA ILE A 44 -0.52 1.08 1.75
C ILE A 44 0.72 1.63 1.07
N PRO A 45 1.48 2.55 1.71
CA PRO A 45 2.70 3.07 1.10
C PRO A 45 3.83 2.06 1.12
N LEU A 46 4.76 2.18 0.17
CA LEU A 46 5.99 1.42 0.12
C LEU A 46 7.17 2.32 0.44
N SER A 47 8.23 1.74 1.03
CA SER A 47 9.48 2.44 1.32
C SER A 47 10.66 1.59 0.87
N THR A 48 11.73 2.23 0.40
CA THR A 48 12.99 1.55 0.12
C THR A 48 13.90 1.44 1.34
N ASN A 49 13.51 1.99 2.47
CA ASN A 49 14.23 1.80 3.74
C ASN A 49 13.92 0.40 4.31
N LEU A 50 14.79 -0.56 4.01
CA LEU A 50 14.57 -1.97 4.36
C LEU A 50 14.59 -2.22 5.87
N LEU A 51 15.14 -1.32 6.68
CA LEU A 51 15.11 -1.45 8.14
C LEU A 51 13.67 -1.40 8.68
N LEU A 52 12.75 -0.78 7.95
CA LEU A 52 11.35 -0.72 8.34
C LEU A 52 10.65 -2.08 8.28
N ALA A 53 11.27 -3.09 7.66
CA ALA A 53 10.77 -4.47 7.72
C ALA A 53 10.76 -5.04 9.15
N ASN A 54 11.55 -4.45 10.06
CA ASN A 54 11.59 -4.88 11.46
C ASN A 54 10.39 -4.38 12.27
N VAL A 55 9.61 -3.45 11.76
CA VAL A 55 8.37 -3.01 12.41
C VAL A 55 7.33 -4.12 12.28
N PRO A 56 6.75 -4.61 13.41
CA PRO A 56 5.76 -5.69 13.34
C PRO A 56 4.60 -5.35 12.41
N GLY A 57 4.24 -6.30 11.56
CA GLY A 57 3.17 -6.16 10.57
C GLY A 57 3.62 -5.65 9.21
N ASN A 58 4.76 -4.99 9.10
CA ASN A 58 5.31 -4.58 7.80
C ASN A 58 5.86 -5.81 7.05
N ILE A 59 5.86 -5.72 5.72
CA ILE A 59 6.23 -6.84 4.84
C ILE A 59 7.34 -6.42 3.88
N LEU A 60 8.45 -7.16 3.87
CA LEU A 60 9.47 -7.02 2.83
C LEU A 60 8.95 -7.62 1.52
N ILE A 61 9.06 -6.87 0.44
CA ILE A 61 8.61 -7.33 -0.88
C ILE A 61 9.71 -7.16 -1.92
N ASN A 62 9.95 -8.22 -2.70
CA ASN A 62 10.99 -8.27 -3.71
C ASN A 62 10.61 -7.42 -4.93
N LYS A 63 11.61 -6.77 -5.54
CA LYS A 63 11.44 -5.99 -6.76
C LYS A 63 10.86 -6.77 -7.95
N LYS A 64 11.04 -8.09 -7.96
CA LYS A 64 10.43 -8.95 -8.99
C LYS A 64 8.91 -8.96 -8.90
N ASP A 65 8.37 -8.86 -7.68
CA ASP A 65 6.94 -8.88 -7.45
C ASP A 65 6.30 -7.52 -7.65
N THR A 66 7.02 -6.44 -7.36
CA THR A 66 6.50 -5.08 -7.51
C THR A 66 6.71 -4.49 -8.90
N LYS A 67 7.73 -4.95 -9.62
CA LYS A 67 8.24 -4.32 -10.86
C LYS A 67 8.82 -2.93 -10.62
N LEU A 68 9.11 -2.58 -9.37
CA LEU A 68 9.90 -1.40 -9.02
C LEU A 68 11.39 -1.71 -9.15
N GLY A 69 12.22 -0.70 -9.22
CA GLY A 69 13.66 -0.89 -9.42
C GLY A 69 14.41 -1.45 -8.21
N LYS A 70 13.78 -1.45 -7.03
CA LYS A 70 14.41 -1.84 -5.75
C LYS A 70 13.44 -2.66 -4.93
N ASP A 71 14.00 -3.53 -4.06
CA ASP A 71 13.23 -4.17 -3.00
C ASP A 71 12.63 -3.11 -2.09
N SER A 72 11.48 -3.37 -1.54
CA SER A 72 10.72 -2.41 -0.77
C SER A 72 10.09 -3.05 0.46
N VAL A 73 9.61 -2.20 1.35
CA VAL A 73 8.83 -2.61 2.52
C VAL A 73 7.43 -2.04 2.38
N LEU A 74 6.43 -2.88 2.55
CA LEU A 74 5.03 -2.47 2.65
C LEU A 74 4.79 -1.94 4.05
N LEU A 75 4.45 -0.66 4.16
CA LEU A 75 4.24 -0.01 5.45
C LEU A 75 2.79 -0.16 5.88
N LEU A 76 2.42 -1.37 6.32
CA LEU A 76 1.04 -1.69 6.65
C LEU A 76 0.52 -0.87 7.84
N SER A 77 1.42 -0.50 8.76
CA SER A 77 1.07 0.37 9.88
C SER A 77 0.69 1.80 9.45
N GLN A 78 0.98 2.16 8.19
CA GLN A 78 0.67 3.47 7.63
C GLN A 78 -0.45 3.41 6.60
N ILE A 79 -1.26 2.34 6.62
CA ILE A 79 -2.47 2.26 5.80
C ILE A 79 -3.32 3.52 5.99
N GLY A 80 -3.82 4.06 4.90
CA GLY A 80 -4.57 5.30 4.98
C GLY A 80 -5.36 5.61 3.73
N VAL A 81 -6.12 6.69 3.81
CA VAL A 81 -6.99 7.15 2.74
C VAL A 81 -6.26 8.15 1.85
N MET A 82 -6.45 8.00 0.53
CA MET A 82 -5.95 8.95 -0.48
C MET A 82 -7.09 9.37 -1.39
N ASP A 83 -7.11 10.64 -1.76
CA ASP A 83 -7.95 11.10 -2.85
C ASP A 83 -7.46 10.43 -4.15
N LYS A 84 -8.38 9.95 -4.97
CA LYS A 84 -8.04 9.27 -6.24
C LYS A 84 -7.21 10.15 -7.18
N GLN A 85 -7.34 11.46 -7.08
CA GLN A 85 -6.56 12.41 -7.89
C GLN A 85 -5.06 12.41 -7.55
N ARG A 86 -4.67 11.85 -6.42
CA ARG A 86 -3.25 11.72 -6.04
C ARG A 86 -2.55 10.54 -6.72
N LEU A 87 -3.29 9.66 -7.37
CA LEU A 87 -2.74 8.53 -8.13
C LEU A 87 -2.15 9.07 -9.43
N ILE A 88 -0.84 8.82 -9.65
CA ILE A 88 -0.12 9.39 -10.79
C ILE A 88 -0.08 8.39 -11.94
N GLU A 89 0.48 7.20 -11.70
CA GLU A 89 0.65 6.20 -12.76
C GLU A 89 0.70 4.79 -12.16
N LYS A 90 0.10 3.84 -12.86
CA LYS A 90 0.13 2.43 -12.50
C LYS A 90 1.49 1.83 -12.84
N VAL A 91 2.04 1.04 -11.91
CA VAL A 91 3.29 0.31 -12.09
C VAL A 91 3.04 -1.16 -12.43
N SER A 92 2.26 -1.84 -11.58
CA SER A 92 2.06 -3.29 -11.67
C SER A 92 0.88 -3.71 -10.79
N LYS A 93 0.69 -5.04 -10.68
CA LYS A 93 -0.28 -5.62 -9.77
C LYS A 93 0.39 -6.77 -9.02
N ILE A 94 0.23 -6.81 -7.70
CA ILE A 94 0.78 -7.89 -6.88
C ILE A 94 0.00 -9.18 -7.08
N ASN A 95 0.65 -10.31 -6.81
CA ASN A 95 0.01 -11.61 -6.90
C ASN A 95 -0.92 -11.87 -5.70
N LYS A 96 -1.75 -12.91 -5.83
CA LYS A 96 -2.75 -13.27 -4.81
C LYS A 96 -2.11 -13.65 -3.48
N GLY A 97 -0.98 -14.33 -3.50
CA GLY A 97 -0.30 -14.78 -2.27
C GLY A 97 0.18 -13.60 -1.43
N ILE A 98 0.73 -12.58 -2.08
CA ILE A 98 1.15 -11.35 -1.40
C ILE A 98 -0.06 -10.61 -0.84
N LEU A 99 -1.15 -10.55 -1.61
CA LEU A 99 -2.37 -9.90 -1.16
C LEU A 99 -2.95 -10.57 0.09
N GLU A 100 -2.94 -11.90 0.13
CA GLU A 100 -3.39 -12.67 1.31
C GLU A 100 -2.50 -12.39 2.54
N GLU A 101 -1.19 -12.30 2.34
CA GLU A 101 -0.26 -11.94 3.42
C GLU A 101 -0.56 -10.54 3.96
N ILE A 102 -0.82 -9.58 3.08
CA ILE A 102 -1.22 -8.23 3.45
C ILE A 102 -2.50 -8.28 4.29
N GLU A 103 -3.51 -9.01 3.85
CA GLU A 103 -4.79 -9.12 4.56
C GLU A 103 -4.61 -9.66 5.98
N ASN A 104 -3.79 -10.70 6.15
CA ASN A 104 -3.50 -11.27 7.46
C ASN A 104 -2.79 -10.27 8.37
N ASN A 105 -1.82 -9.54 7.84
CA ASN A 105 -1.06 -8.57 8.61
C ASN A 105 -1.87 -7.32 8.93
N ILE A 106 -2.75 -6.88 8.04
CA ILE A 106 -3.69 -5.79 8.33
C ILE A 106 -4.64 -6.17 9.47
N ALA A 107 -5.15 -7.40 9.46
CA ALA A 107 -6.00 -7.89 10.56
C ALA A 107 -5.23 -7.84 11.89
N PHE A 108 -3.97 -8.23 11.90
CA PHE A 108 -3.11 -8.14 13.08
C PHE A 108 -2.95 -6.70 13.56
N ILE A 109 -2.61 -5.78 12.65
CA ILE A 109 -2.40 -4.37 12.98
C ILE A 109 -3.67 -3.71 13.52
N LEU A 110 -4.82 -4.04 12.93
CA LEU A 110 -6.11 -3.45 13.32
C LEU A 110 -6.78 -4.19 14.48
N GLY A 111 -6.20 -5.29 14.95
CA GLY A 111 -6.79 -6.09 16.02
C GLY A 111 -8.03 -6.85 15.59
N ILE A 112 -8.19 -7.14 14.31
CA ILE A 112 -9.32 -7.90 13.77
C ILE A 112 -9.03 -9.39 13.93
N LYS A 113 -9.99 -10.11 14.53
CA LYS A 113 -9.92 -11.57 14.61
C LYS A 113 -10.33 -12.19 13.27
N LEU A 114 -9.43 -13.00 12.70
CA LEU A 114 -9.76 -13.88 11.59
C LEU A 114 -10.08 -15.26 12.16
N ILE A 115 -11.23 -15.80 11.79
CA ILE A 115 -11.69 -17.12 12.21
C ILE A 115 -11.24 -18.17 11.21
#